data_880c434ab78f6639af4166a9531821e0
#
_entry.id   880c434ab78f6639af4166a9531821e0
#
_cell.length_a   1.000
_cell.length_b   1.000
_cell.length_c   1.000
_cell.angle_alpha   90.00
_cell.angle_beta   90.00
_cell.angle_gamma   90.00
#
_symmetry.space_group_name_H-M   'P 1'
#
loop_
_entity.id
_entity.type
_entity.pdbx_description
1 polymer ?
#
loop_
_entity_poly.entity_id
_entity_poly.type
_entity_poly.pdbx_seq_one_letter_code
_entity_poly.pdbx_strand_id
1 'polypeptide(L)'
;MIAALLALAQMAPMPSVPKPIPATIAAIRANPRKFDGRIVRLHGWVNHCQTLSCSIEERPATASGGSGEHLSIATNAKFDATVTPLLPTYVEFDAQVSARCLTAATVCSDRAPDLTIVTLRSVVSPEPPEIEN
;
A
#
# COMPACT_ATOMS: atom_id res chain seq x y z
N MET A 1 18.96 -52.67 -21.08
CA MET A 1 18.31 -51.55 -21.69
C MET A 1 17.67 -50.69 -20.63
N ILE A 2 18.41 -49.71 -20.23
CA ILE A 2 17.95 -48.75 -19.23
C ILE A 2 17.25 -47.66 -19.99
N ALA A 3 15.94 -47.66 -19.97
CA ALA A 3 15.22 -46.45 -20.25
C ALA A 3 15.63 -45.46 -19.17
N ALA A 4 16.56 -44.62 -19.44
CA ALA A 4 16.75 -43.45 -18.63
C ALA A 4 15.45 -42.67 -18.73
N LEU A 5 14.56 -42.92 -17.80
CA LEU A 5 13.54 -41.97 -17.47
C LEU A 5 14.31 -40.74 -17.01
N LEU A 6 14.63 -39.91 -17.95
CA LEU A 6 14.76 -38.52 -17.67
C LEU A 6 13.43 -38.09 -17.10
N ALA A 7 13.30 -38.26 -15.80
CA ALA A 7 12.41 -37.40 -15.08
C ALA A 7 12.96 -35.99 -15.32
N LEU A 8 12.54 -35.40 -16.41
CA LEU A 8 12.52 -33.98 -16.53
C LEU A 8 11.77 -33.55 -15.29
N ALA A 9 12.54 -33.13 -14.29
CA ALA A 9 11.97 -32.34 -13.22
C ALA A 9 11.29 -31.19 -13.95
N GLN A 10 10.04 -31.38 -14.25
CA GLN A 10 9.19 -30.29 -14.62
C GLN A 10 9.21 -29.38 -13.43
N MET A 11 10.09 -28.41 -13.47
CA MET A 11 9.98 -27.30 -12.57
C MET A 11 8.58 -26.76 -12.82
N ALA A 12 7.68 -27.03 -11.86
CA ALA A 12 6.42 -26.36 -11.83
C ALA A 12 6.71 -24.87 -12.05
N PRO A 13 6.08 -24.20 -13.02
CA PRO A 13 6.29 -22.79 -13.19
C PRO A 13 6.06 -22.15 -11.83
N MET A 14 7.03 -21.38 -11.34
CA MET A 14 6.83 -20.60 -10.14
C MET A 14 5.52 -19.84 -10.32
N PRO A 15 4.59 -19.90 -9.34
CA PRO A 15 3.39 -19.11 -9.44
C PRO A 15 3.82 -17.67 -9.73
N SER A 16 3.39 -17.16 -10.86
CA SER A 16 3.64 -15.77 -11.21
C SER A 16 3.08 -14.91 -10.09
N VAL A 17 3.92 -14.04 -9.54
CA VAL A 17 3.46 -13.04 -8.57
C VAL A 17 2.32 -12.28 -9.23
N PRO A 18 1.11 -12.24 -8.63
CA PRO A 18 0.00 -11.52 -9.22
C PRO A 18 0.41 -10.08 -9.49
N LYS A 19 0.14 -9.61 -10.69
CA LYS A 19 0.40 -8.20 -11.04
C LYS A 19 -0.45 -7.30 -10.16
N PRO A 20 0.13 -6.24 -9.58
CA PRO A 20 -0.66 -5.27 -8.83
C PRO A 20 -1.72 -4.63 -9.71
N ILE A 21 -2.92 -4.45 -9.16
CA ILE A 21 -3.98 -3.73 -9.85
C ILE A 21 -3.91 -2.27 -9.45
N PRO A 22 -4.00 -1.33 -10.42
CA PRO A 22 -4.15 0.07 -10.08
C PRO A 22 -5.42 0.30 -9.26
N ALA A 23 -5.31 1.05 -8.18
CA ALA A 23 -6.44 1.39 -7.33
C ALA A 23 -6.24 2.77 -6.71
N THR A 24 -7.33 3.36 -6.21
CA THR A 24 -7.31 4.61 -5.45
C THR A 24 -7.82 4.36 -4.04
N ILE A 25 -7.49 5.24 -3.12
CA ILE A 25 -8.02 5.19 -1.74
C ILE A 25 -9.55 5.20 -1.78
N ALA A 26 -10.12 6.11 -2.56
CA ALA A 26 -11.58 6.23 -2.68
C ALA A 26 -12.23 4.95 -3.22
N ALA A 27 -11.64 4.31 -4.23
CA ALA A 27 -12.17 3.08 -4.82
C ALA A 27 -12.16 1.92 -3.81
N ILE A 28 -11.10 1.78 -3.03
CA ILE A 28 -10.99 0.73 -2.01
C ILE A 28 -12.02 0.96 -0.90
N ARG A 29 -12.18 2.19 -0.44
CA ARG A 29 -13.17 2.52 0.59
C ARG A 29 -14.60 2.34 0.11
N ALA A 30 -14.86 2.64 -1.16
CA ALA A 30 -16.21 2.49 -1.74
C ALA A 30 -16.61 1.02 -1.93
N ASN A 31 -15.66 0.15 -2.23
CA ASN A 31 -15.93 -1.27 -2.47
C ASN A 31 -14.78 -2.15 -1.94
N PRO A 32 -14.60 -2.24 -0.61
CA PRO A 32 -13.46 -2.96 -0.03
C PRO A 32 -13.44 -4.44 -0.42
N ARG A 33 -14.59 -5.09 -0.52
CA ARG A 33 -14.68 -6.52 -0.82
C ARG A 33 -14.13 -6.87 -2.20
N LYS A 34 -14.25 -5.96 -3.14
CA LYS A 34 -13.68 -6.14 -4.49
C LYS A 34 -12.16 -6.31 -4.46
N PHE A 35 -11.51 -5.65 -3.52
CA PHE A 35 -10.05 -5.61 -3.42
C PHE A 35 -9.48 -6.55 -2.35
N ASP A 36 -10.34 -7.18 -1.54
CA ASP A 36 -9.89 -7.99 -0.41
C ASP A 36 -8.92 -9.09 -0.84
N GLY A 37 -7.79 -9.17 -0.15
CA GLY A 37 -6.73 -10.13 -0.43
C GLY A 37 -5.89 -9.84 -1.68
N ARG A 38 -6.23 -8.83 -2.44
CA ARG A 38 -5.53 -8.50 -3.69
C ARG A 38 -4.39 -7.53 -3.45
N ILE A 39 -3.39 -7.60 -4.33
CA ILE A 39 -2.30 -6.64 -4.33
C ILE A 39 -2.68 -5.49 -5.25
N VAL A 40 -2.65 -4.29 -4.70
CA VAL A 40 -2.99 -3.05 -5.41
C VAL A 40 -1.78 -2.14 -5.49
N ARG A 41 -1.75 -1.32 -6.53
CA ARG A 41 -0.79 -0.22 -6.67
C ARG A 41 -1.50 1.07 -6.36
N LEU A 42 -1.04 1.72 -5.30
CA LEU A 42 -1.59 2.96 -4.78
C LEU A 42 -0.55 4.05 -4.78
N HIS A 43 -1.02 5.27 -4.87
CA HIS A 43 -0.23 6.45 -4.56
C HIS A 43 -1.05 7.41 -3.71
N GLY A 44 -0.37 8.21 -2.93
CA GLY A 44 -0.99 9.20 -2.07
C GLY A 44 -0.01 9.82 -1.10
N TRP A 45 -0.53 10.57 -0.15
CA TRP A 45 0.25 11.28 0.84
C TRP A 45 0.38 10.47 2.12
N VAL A 46 1.60 10.30 2.59
CA VAL A 46 1.87 9.82 3.94
C VAL A 46 2.17 11.06 4.78
N ASN A 47 1.27 11.36 5.70
CA ASN A 47 1.38 12.53 6.58
C ASN A 47 1.88 12.14 7.97
N HIS A 48 1.52 10.96 8.44
CA HIS A 48 1.83 10.49 9.78
C HIS A 48 2.26 9.04 9.75
N CYS A 49 3.31 8.73 10.51
CA CYS A 49 3.75 7.37 10.77
C CYS A 49 4.03 7.17 12.24
N GLN A 50 3.74 5.96 12.72
CA GLN A 50 4.24 5.39 13.96
C GLN A 50 5.11 4.19 13.58
N THR A 51 5.77 3.56 14.55
CA THR A 51 6.59 2.40 14.27
C THR A 51 5.78 1.32 13.53
N LEU A 52 6.22 0.94 12.34
CA LEU A 52 5.62 -0.08 11.48
C LEU A 52 4.15 0.20 11.10
N SER A 53 3.71 1.44 11.19
CA SER A 53 2.34 1.83 10.86
C SER A 53 2.32 3.25 10.32
N CYS A 54 1.70 3.41 9.17
CA CYS A 54 1.47 4.71 8.55
C CYS A 54 0.02 4.81 8.08
N SER A 55 -0.39 6.01 7.74
CA SER A 55 -1.66 6.26 7.07
C SER A 55 -1.39 6.87 5.70
N ILE A 56 -2.08 6.38 4.67
CA ILE A 56 -2.07 7.01 3.35
C ILE A 56 -3.34 7.83 3.17
N GLU A 57 -3.19 9.04 2.67
CA GLU A 57 -4.25 10.01 2.56
C GLU A 57 -4.27 10.65 1.16
N GLU A 58 -5.39 11.22 0.78
CA GLU A 58 -5.57 11.78 -0.56
C GLU A 58 -4.83 13.10 -0.75
N ARG A 59 -4.61 13.85 0.34
CA ARG A 59 -4.00 15.17 0.31
C ARG A 59 -2.96 15.33 1.41
N PRO A 60 -2.00 16.25 1.24
CA PRO A 60 -1.07 16.54 2.32
C PRO A 60 -1.79 17.17 3.52
N ALA A 61 -1.31 16.91 4.72
CA ALA A 61 -1.91 17.41 5.97
C ALA A 61 -1.98 18.95 6.03
N THR A 62 -1.15 19.63 5.26
CA THR A 62 -1.11 21.09 5.18
C THR A 62 -2.17 21.68 4.25
N ALA A 63 -2.91 20.83 3.50
CA ALA A 63 -3.95 21.30 2.60
C ALA A 63 -5.17 21.82 3.37
N SER A 64 -5.69 22.96 2.96
CA SER A 64 -6.95 23.45 3.49
C SER A 64 -8.09 22.49 3.10
N GLY A 65 -9.02 22.22 4.01
CA GLY A 65 -10.10 21.26 3.80
C GLY A 65 -9.80 19.83 4.23
N GLY A 66 -8.66 19.61 4.91
CA GLY A 66 -8.27 18.30 5.44
C GLY A 66 -7.59 17.41 4.41
N SER A 67 -7.17 16.22 4.85
CA SER A 67 -6.38 15.28 4.05
C SER A 67 -7.19 14.32 3.19
N GLY A 68 -8.53 14.38 3.29
CA GLY A 68 -9.43 13.51 2.54
C GLY A 68 -9.58 12.13 3.18
N GLU A 69 -9.98 11.16 2.37
CA GLU A 69 -10.07 9.78 2.84
C GLU A 69 -8.69 9.18 3.06
N HIS A 70 -8.63 8.20 3.94
CA HIS A 70 -7.38 7.55 4.30
C HIS A 70 -7.54 6.04 4.42
N LEU A 71 -6.41 5.34 4.35
CA LEU A 71 -6.29 3.92 4.66
C LEU A 71 -5.09 3.74 5.59
N SER A 72 -5.19 2.81 6.52
CA SER A 72 -4.08 2.43 7.38
C SER A 72 -3.15 1.47 6.65
N ILE A 73 -1.84 1.58 6.89
CA ILE A 73 -0.83 0.72 6.28
C ILE A 73 0.02 0.08 7.36
N ALA A 74 0.10 -1.25 7.37
CA ALA A 74 1.17 -1.93 8.07
C ALA A 74 2.43 -1.85 7.21
N THR A 75 3.44 -1.18 7.69
CA THR A 75 4.70 -0.95 7.00
C THR A 75 5.79 -1.92 7.48
N ASN A 76 6.97 -1.80 6.91
CA ASN A 76 8.15 -2.54 7.35
C ASN A 76 9.29 -1.56 7.66
N ALA A 77 10.38 -2.08 8.20
CA ALA A 77 11.52 -1.25 8.59
C ALA A 77 12.12 -0.45 7.42
N LYS A 78 12.15 -1.04 6.23
CA LYS A 78 12.67 -0.38 5.03
C LYS A 78 11.77 0.79 4.61
N PHE A 79 10.46 0.59 4.62
CA PHE A 79 9.50 1.67 4.34
C PHE A 79 9.67 2.81 5.34
N ASP A 80 9.68 2.49 6.62
CA ASP A 80 9.81 3.48 7.68
C ASP A 80 11.10 4.29 7.57
N ALA A 81 12.22 3.60 7.34
CA ALA A 81 13.53 4.28 7.20
C ALA A 81 13.57 5.24 6.02
N THR A 82 12.87 4.93 4.94
CA THR A 82 12.84 5.74 3.73
C THR A 82 11.84 6.89 3.82
N VAL A 83 10.66 6.62 4.36
CA VAL A 83 9.53 7.55 4.31
C VAL A 83 9.49 8.49 5.50
N THR A 84 9.73 7.99 6.71
CA THR A 84 9.58 8.79 7.93
C THR A 84 10.40 10.09 7.94
N PRO A 85 11.67 10.10 7.47
CA PRO A 85 12.43 11.35 7.43
C PRO A 85 11.89 12.41 6.47
N LEU A 86 10.98 12.03 5.56
CA LEU A 86 10.50 12.89 4.49
C LEU A 86 9.06 13.38 4.69
N LEU A 87 8.42 13.03 5.81
CA LEU A 87 7.01 13.36 6.05
C LEU A 87 6.76 14.89 6.09
N PRO A 88 5.66 15.38 5.49
CA PRO A 88 4.73 14.66 4.64
C PRO A 88 5.34 14.40 3.25
N THR A 89 5.06 13.25 2.67
CA THR A 89 5.63 12.91 1.38
C THR A 89 4.63 12.12 0.53
N TYR A 90 4.77 12.24 -0.79
CA TYR A 90 3.96 11.52 -1.76
C TYR A 90 4.65 10.21 -2.12
N VAL A 91 3.93 9.10 -2.01
CA VAL A 91 4.49 7.77 -2.24
C VAL A 91 3.67 6.98 -3.26
N GLU A 92 4.35 6.10 -3.98
CA GLU A 92 3.72 5.03 -4.75
C GLU A 92 4.21 3.70 -4.21
N PHE A 93 3.29 2.77 -3.99
CA PHE A 93 3.64 1.47 -3.43
C PHE A 93 2.62 0.40 -3.85
N ASP A 94 3.04 -0.85 -3.72
CA ASP A 94 2.18 -2.02 -3.84
C ASP A 94 1.89 -2.55 -2.44
N ALA A 95 0.62 -2.90 -2.21
CA ALA A 95 0.17 -3.41 -0.91
C ALA A 95 -0.96 -4.41 -1.07
N GLN A 96 -1.06 -5.33 -0.13
CA GLN A 96 -2.17 -6.25 -0.05
C GLN A 96 -3.31 -5.62 0.75
N VAL A 97 -4.53 -5.68 0.23
CA VAL A 97 -5.72 -5.11 0.86
C VAL A 97 -6.33 -6.13 1.81
N SER A 98 -6.74 -5.67 2.98
CA SER A 98 -7.65 -6.38 3.89
C SER A 98 -8.94 -5.58 4.04
N ALA A 99 -10.05 -6.17 3.65
CA ALA A 99 -11.36 -5.52 3.80
C ALA A 99 -11.93 -5.65 5.22
N ARG A 100 -11.28 -6.36 6.10
CA ARG A 100 -11.81 -6.77 7.40
C ARG A 100 -12.32 -5.61 8.25
N CYS A 101 -11.53 -4.58 8.43
CA CYS A 101 -11.94 -3.40 9.18
C CYS A 101 -12.75 -2.41 8.35
N LEU A 102 -12.54 -2.38 7.03
CA LEU A 102 -13.26 -1.49 6.13
C LEU A 102 -14.74 -1.88 5.96
N THR A 103 -15.07 -3.16 6.17
CA THR A 103 -16.46 -3.67 6.08
C THR A 103 -17.13 -3.79 7.44
N ALA A 104 -16.44 -3.45 8.53
CA ALA A 104 -17.00 -3.53 9.87
C ALA A 104 -18.13 -2.53 10.04
N ALA A 105 -19.29 -2.99 10.53
CA ALA A 105 -20.45 -2.14 10.83
C ALA A 105 -20.25 -1.27 12.08
N THR A 106 -19.27 -1.60 12.90
CA THR A 106 -18.90 -0.93 14.16
C THR A 106 -17.40 -0.73 14.20
N VAL A 107 -16.88 -0.13 15.25
CA VAL A 107 -15.44 0.00 15.46
C VAL A 107 -14.78 -1.37 15.34
N CYS A 108 -13.75 -1.47 14.48
CA CYS A 108 -13.05 -2.71 14.26
C CYS A 108 -12.16 -3.04 15.48
N SER A 109 -12.57 -4.02 16.26
CA SER A 109 -11.85 -4.40 17.48
C SER A 109 -10.49 -5.04 17.22
N ASP A 110 -10.29 -5.62 16.05
CA ASP A 110 -9.04 -6.29 15.67
C ASP A 110 -7.93 -5.31 15.29
N ARG A 111 -8.27 -4.07 14.99
CA ARG A 111 -7.32 -3.06 14.50
C ARG A 111 -6.44 -3.57 13.36
N ALA A 112 -6.98 -4.48 12.52
CA ALA A 112 -6.26 -4.97 11.37
C ALA A 112 -5.96 -3.80 10.42
N PRO A 113 -4.75 -3.71 9.85
CA PRO A 113 -4.45 -2.68 8.87
C PRO A 113 -5.28 -2.89 7.61
N ASP A 114 -5.65 -1.79 6.97
CA ASP A 114 -6.35 -1.83 5.68
C ASP A 114 -5.43 -2.32 4.57
N LEU A 115 -4.17 -1.97 4.67
CA LEU A 115 -3.12 -2.31 3.69
C LEU A 115 -1.91 -2.90 4.41
N THR A 116 -1.28 -3.89 3.79
CA THR A 116 0.04 -4.38 4.20
C THR A 116 1.02 -4.14 3.07
N ILE A 117 2.10 -3.42 3.35
CA ILE A 117 3.08 -3.06 2.34
C ILE A 117 3.72 -4.31 1.72
N VAL A 118 3.85 -4.32 0.40
CA VAL A 118 4.59 -5.32 -0.35
C VAL A 118 5.86 -4.72 -0.92
N THR A 119 5.73 -3.62 -1.65
CA THR A 119 6.87 -2.96 -2.30
C THR A 119 6.67 -1.46 -2.32
N LEU A 120 7.62 -0.72 -1.75
CA LEU A 120 7.70 0.72 -1.95
C LEU A 120 8.32 0.99 -3.33
N ARG A 121 7.62 1.74 -4.17
CA ARG A 121 8.05 1.98 -5.55
C ARG A 121 8.73 3.33 -5.74
N SER A 122 8.16 4.37 -5.19
CA SER A 122 8.74 5.71 -5.29
C SER A 122 8.34 6.60 -4.13
N VAL A 123 9.19 7.54 -3.81
CA VAL A 123 8.97 8.57 -2.81
C VAL A 123 9.30 9.89 -3.45
N VAL A 124 8.36 10.83 -3.41
CA VAL A 124 8.57 12.17 -3.94
C VAL A 124 8.41 13.17 -2.81
N SER A 125 9.51 13.81 -2.44
CA SER A 125 9.42 14.93 -1.52
C SER A 125 8.68 16.07 -2.22
N PRO A 126 7.68 16.68 -1.57
CA PRO A 126 7.03 17.86 -2.15
C PRO A 126 8.09 18.93 -2.36
N GLU A 127 8.17 19.44 -3.59
CA GLU A 127 8.98 20.63 -3.83
C GLU A 127 8.40 21.77 -3.01
N PRO A 128 9.24 22.57 -2.36
CA PRO A 128 8.74 23.78 -1.73
C PRO A 128 8.04 24.61 -2.80
N PRO A 129 6.87 25.22 -2.48
CA PRO A 129 6.16 26.03 -3.44
C PRO A 129 7.12 27.09 -4.00
N GLU A 130 7.16 27.20 -5.33
CA GLU A 130 7.93 28.27 -5.97
C GLU A 130 7.39 29.60 -5.46
N ILE A 131 8.25 30.32 -4.77
CA ILE A 131 7.94 31.70 -4.40
C ILE A 131 8.15 32.50 -5.68
N GLU A 132 7.05 32.78 -6.38
CA GLU A 132 7.08 33.76 -7.44
C GLU A 132 7.34 35.14 -6.81
N ASN A 133 8.51 35.66 -7.06
CA ASN A 133 8.81 37.05 -6.76
C ASN A 133 8.18 37.96 -7.80
#